data_18636f6195049de88b216d2067a803f5
#
_entry.id   18636f6195049de88b216d2067a803f5
#
_cell.length_a   1.000
_cell.length_b   1.000
_cell.length_c   1.000
_cell.angle_alpha   90.00
_cell.angle_beta   90.00
_cell.angle_gamma   90.00
#
_symmetry.space_group_name_H-M   'P 1'
#
loop_
_entity.id
_entity.type
_entity.pdbx_description
1 polymer ?
#
loop_
_entity_poly.entity_id
_entity_poly.type
_entity_poly.pdbx_seq_one_letter_code
_entity_poly.pdbx_strand_id
1 'polypeptide(L)'
;MTDYVFSKHALDMMEQEMKLKVDKENDALYLRLDDSEIVESEEVQPGVILDFDKNNRVVGIEILALSTRVTPDMLKIVQLETV
;
A
#
# COMPACT_ATOMS: atom_id res chain seq x y z
N MET A 1 1.16 -1.46 -12.29
CA MET A 1 1.38 -0.87 -12.18
C MET A 1 2.28 -0.32 -12.23
N THR A 2 2.69 -0.13 -12.35
CA THR A 2 3.41 0.38 -12.24
C THR A 2 3.64 1.27 -12.19
N ASP A 3 3.33 1.50 -12.20
CA ASP A 3 3.39 2.48 -12.20
C ASP A 3 4.10 3.20 -11.52
N TYR A 4 4.62 2.99 -11.07
CA TYR A 4 5.28 3.70 -10.42
C TYR A 4 6.13 4.46 -11.14
N VAL A 5 6.19 5.71 -10.83
CA VAL A 5 6.93 6.67 -11.46
C VAL A 5 8.33 6.68 -11.06
N PHE A 6 8.66 6.01 -10.01
CA PHE A 6 10.01 5.92 -9.64
C PHE A 6 10.75 5.04 -10.56
N SER A 7 11.93 5.39 -10.93
CA SER A 7 12.78 4.51 -11.66
C SER A 7 13.27 3.47 -10.68
N LYS A 8 13.61 2.33 -11.20
CA LYS A 8 14.15 1.31 -10.38
C LYS A 8 15.46 1.75 -9.74
N HIS A 9 16.20 2.57 -10.46
CA HIS A 9 17.45 3.10 -9.95
C HIS A 9 17.22 3.93 -8.69
N ALA A 10 16.18 4.75 -8.70
CA ALA A 10 15.89 5.58 -7.54
C ALA A 10 15.53 4.71 -6.35
N LEU A 11 14.77 3.64 -6.58
CA LEU A 11 14.42 2.76 -5.50
C LEU A 11 15.63 2.04 -4.93
N ASP A 12 16.57 1.66 -5.78
CA ASP A 12 17.77 0.99 -5.32
C ASP A 12 18.56 1.88 -4.39
N MET A 13 18.56 3.17 -4.66
CA MET A 13 19.33 4.08 -3.85
C MET A 13 18.61 4.44 -2.56
N MET A 14 17.29 4.51 -2.59
CA MET A 14 16.54 4.91 -1.43
C MET A 14 16.15 3.77 -0.54
N GLU A 15 16.17 2.59 -1.05
CA GLU A 15 15.87 1.41 -0.32
C GLU A 15 14.63 1.49 0.45
N GLN A 16 14.02 0.60 0.93
CA GLN A 16 12.96 0.46 1.91
C GLN A 16 12.04 1.66 2.05
N GLU A 17 11.73 2.27 0.96
CA GLU A 17 10.84 3.41 0.98
C GLU A 17 9.41 2.95 1.17
N MET A 18 8.71 3.55 2.13
CA MET A 18 7.30 3.28 2.31
C MET A 18 6.51 4.03 1.26
N LYS A 19 5.41 3.42 0.79
CA LYS A 19 4.57 4.04 -0.21
C LYS A 19 3.12 3.91 0.19
N LEU A 20 2.38 5.00 0.07
CA LEU A 20 0.96 5.01 0.31
C LEU A 20 0.27 5.44 -0.98
N LYS A 21 -0.60 4.59 -1.49
CA LYS A 21 -1.27 4.87 -2.76
C LYS A 21 -2.77 4.79 -2.57
N VAL A 22 -3.46 5.81 -3.06
CA VAL A 22 -4.91 5.79 -3.11
C VAL A 22 -5.29 5.60 -4.57
N ASP A 23 -5.92 4.49 -4.87
CA ASP A 23 -6.30 4.14 -6.23
C ASP A 23 -7.79 4.43 -6.37
N LYS A 24 -8.13 5.59 -6.93
CA LYS A 24 -9.51 5.99 -7.02
C LYS A 24 -10.28 5.17 -8.03
N GLU A 25 -9.61 4.72 -9.05
CA GLU A 25 -10.26 3.94 -10.09
C GLU A 25 -10.71 2.58 -9.55
N ASN A 26 -9.90 1.96 -8.73
CA ASN A 26 -10.23 0.66 -8.16
C ASN A 26 -10.77 0.76 -6.74
N ASP A 27 -10.97 1.97 -6.26
CA ASP A 27 -11.56 2.22 -4.94
C ASP A 27 -10.78 1.49 -3.86
N ALA A 28 -9.48 1.69 -3.84
CA ALA A 28 -8.60 0.95 -2.95
C ALA A 28 -7.51 1.84 -2.38
N LEU A 29 -7.00 1.44 -1.23
CA LEU A 29 -5.85 2.09 -0.62
C LEU A 29 -4.80 1.02 -0.41
N TYR A 30 -3.55 1.36 -0.70
CA TYR A 30 -2.46 0.40 -0.60
C TYR A 30 -1.31 1.03 0.16
N LEU A 31 -0.86 0.36 1.20
CA LEU A 31 0.31 0.78 1.96
C LEU A 31 1.39 -0.28 1.78
N ARG A 32 2.51 0.13 1.23
CA ARG A 32 3.65 -0.76 1.05
C ARG A 32 4.70 -0.37 2.06
N LEU A 33 5.09 -1.32 2.90
CA LEU A 33 6.00 -1.02 3.99
C LEU A 33 7.46 -1.01 3.53
N ASP A 34 7.80 -1.89 2.59
CA ASP A 34 9.14 -1.90 2.02
C ASP A 34 9.07 -2.54 0.64
N ASP A 35 10.22 -2.71 0.00
CA ASP A 35 10.28 -3.19 -1.37
C ASP A 35 10.49 -4.69 -1.49
N SER A 36 10.31 -5.43 -0.41
CA SER A 36 10.49 -6.87 -0.46
C SER A 36 9.49 -7.50 -1.43
N GLU A 37 9.92 -8.56 -2.07
CA GLU A 37 9.05 -9.26 -3.00
C GLU A 37 7.88 -9.91 -2.27
N ILE A 38 6.69 -9.74 -2.78
CA ILE A 38 5.50 -10.35 -2.20
C ILE A 38 5.37 -11.75 -2.77
N VAL A 39 5.35 -12.74 -1.88
CA VAL A 39 5.21 -14.13 -2.31
C VAL A 39 3.85 -14.71 -1.97
N GLU A 40 3.09 -14.05 -1.12
CA GLU A 40 1.78 -14.55 -0.73
C GLU A 40 0.91 -13.40 -0.27
N SER A 41 -0.38 -13.49 -0.54
CA SER A 41 -1.35 -12.49 -0.07
C SER A 41 -2.51 -13.22 0.57
N GLU A 42 -3.06 -12.65 1.63
CA GLU A 42 -4.14 -13.28 2.34
C GLU A 42 -5.20 -12.25 2.70
N GLU A 43 -6.45 -12.53 2.38
CA GLU A 43 -7.54 -11.66 2.78
C GLU A 43 -7.94 -12.03 4.20
N VAL A 44 -7.57 -11.19 5.16
CA VAL A 44 -7.76 -11.50 6.57
C VAL A 44 -9.15 -11.16 7.06
N GLN A 45 -9.83 -10.26 6.36
CA GLN A 45 -11.24 -10.00 6.57
C GLN A 45 -11.73 -9.34 5.30
N PRO A 46 -13.05 -9.26 5.08
CA PRO A 46 -13.54 -8.74 3.81
C PRO A 46 -12.94 -7.38 3.48
N GLY A 47 -12.24 -7.33 2.36
CA GLY A 47 -11.66 -6.09 1.86
C GLY A 47 -10.34 -5.69 2.47
N VAL A 48 -9.75 -6.53 3.34
CA VAL A 48 -8.44 -6.22 3.92
C VAL A 48 -7.49 -7.35 3.59
N ILE A 49 -6.47 -7.03 2.80
CA ILE A 49 -5.53 -8.03 2.31
C ILE A 49 -4.15 -7.71 2.83
N LEU A 50 -3.47 -8.71 3.36
CA LEU A 50 -2.09 -8.56 3.80
C LEU A 50 -1.19 -9.27 2.81
N ASP A 51 -0.09 -8.60 2.44
CA ASP A 51 0.90 -9.16 1.53
C ASP A 51 2.14 -9.55 2.31
N PHE A 52 2.63 -10.75 2.08
CA PHE A 52 3.73 -11.31 2.86
C PHE A 52 4.96 -11.55 1.99
N ASP A 53 6.13 -11.40 2.57
CA ASP A 53 7.38 -11.71 1.89
C ASP A 53 7.78 -13.17 2.20
N LYS A 54 8.94 -13.57 1.69
CA LYS A 54 9.38 -14.95 1.84
C LYS A 54 9.67 -15.33 3.29
N ASN A 55 9.84 -14.34 4.15
CA ASN A 55 10.08 -14.58 5.57
C ASN A 55 8.79 -14.50 6.37
N ASN A 56 7.64 -14.49 5.67
CA ASN A 56 6.33 -14.47 6.29
C ASN A 56 6.09 -13.19 7.08
N ARG A 57 6.68 -12.09 6.64
CA ARG A 57 6.44 -10.79 7.26
C ARG A 57 5.50 -9.98 6.39
N VAL A 58 4.64 -9.19 7.03
CA VAL A 58 3.72 -8.34 6.29
C VAL A 58 4.51 -7.18 5.70
N VAL A 59 4.46 -7.04 4.38
CA VAL A 59 5.15 -5.96 3.68
C VAL A 59 4.19 -5.06 2.94
N GLY A 60 2.91 -5.41 2.88
CA GLY A 60 1.91 -4.59 2.23
C GLY A 60 0.55 -4.81 2.83
N ILE A 61 -0.30 -3.78 2.75
CA ILE A 61 -1.67 -3.84 3.24
C ILE A 61 -2.56 -3.19 2.20
N GLU A 62 -3.61 -3.91 1.76
CA GLU A 62 -4.55 -3.38 0.79
C GLU A 62 -5.92 -3.29 1.42
N ILE A 63 -6.58 -2.17 1.22
CA ILE A 63 -7.94 -1.98 1.71
C ILE A 63 -8.82 -1.70 0.51
N LEU A 64 -9.77 -2.59 0.26
CA LEU A 64 -10.66 -2.50 -0.88
C LEU A 64 -11.97 -1.86 -0.49
N ALA A 65 -12.75 -1.47 -1.49
CA ALA A 65 -14.05 -0.81 -1.27
C ALA A 65 -13.85 0.37 -0.33
N LEU A 66 -12.85 1.17 -0.61
CA LEU A 66 -12.43 2.25 0.28
C LEU A 66 -13.56 3.25 0.51
N SER A 67 -14.40 3.50 -0.49
CA SER A 67 -15.48 4.47 -0.37
C SER A 67 -16.53 4.06 0.65
N THR A 68 -16.55 2.81 1.06
CA THR A 68 -17.45 2.37 2.10
C THR A 68 -16.88 2.62 3.49
N ARG A 69 -15.62 3.08 3.55
CA ARG A 69 -14.95 3.28 4.82
C ARG A 69 -14.61 4.73 5.07
N VAL A 70 -14.29 5.47 4.02
CA VAL A 70 -13.96 6.89 4.15
C VAL A 70 -14.66 7.65 3.04
N THR A 71 -14.94 8.93 3.27
CA THR A 71 -15.55 9.76 2.25
C THR A 71 -14.47 10.36 1.36
N PRO A 72 -14.83 10.82 0.15
CA PRO A 72 -13.84 11.49 -0.71
C PRO A 72 -13.19 12.69 -0.03
N ASP A 73 -13.94 13.42 0.80
CA ASP A 73 -13.35 14.56 1.48
C ASP A 73 -12.29 14.15 2.48
N MET A 74 -12.47 13.02 3.13
CA MET A 74 -11.47 12.53 4.08
C MET A 74 -10.20 12.15 3.38
N LEU A 75 -10.29 11.74 2.11
CA LEU A 75 -9.10 11.36 1.36
C LEU A 75 -8.30 12.54 0.87
N LYS A 76 -8.87 13.73 0.89
CA LYS A 76 -8.15 14.92 0.44
C LYS A 76 -7.08 15.32 1.44
N ILE A 77 -7.24 14.93 2.68
CA ILE A 77 -6.31 15.32 3.73
C ILE A 77 -5.86 14.06 4.46
N VAL A 78 -4.66 13.62 4.14
CA VAL A 78 -4.06 12.49 4.84
C VAL A 78 -2.97 13.06 5.72
N GLN A 79 -3.16 12.92 7.02
CA GLN A 79 -2.24 13.49 7.97
C GLN A 79 -1.25 12.44 8.44
N LEU A 80 0.03 12.71 8.29
CA LEU A 80 1.07 11.85 8.80
C LEU A 80 1.64 12.50 10.04
N GLU A 81 1.53 11.79 11.16
CA GLU A 81 1.96 12.36 12.41
C GLU A 81 3.00 11.43 13.03
N THR A 82 4.17 11.96 13.34
CA THR A 82 5.21 11.18 14.02
C THR A 82 5.43 11.80 15.38
N VAL A 83 5.44 10.99 16.40
CA VAL A 83 5.56 11.47 17.78
C VAL A 83 6.82 10.93 18.43
#